data_e521e6c7e7caa3b672995dca0ebf5d00
#
_entry.id   e521e6c7e7caa3b672995dca0ebf5d00
#
_cell.length_a   1.000
_cell.length_b   1.000
_cell.length_c   1.000
_cell.angle_alpha   90.00
_cell.angle_beta   90.00
_cell.angle_gamma   90.00
#
_symmetry.space_group_name_H-M   'P 1'
#
loop_
_entity.id
_entity.type
_entity.pdbx_description
1 polymer ?
#
loop_
_entity_poly.entity_id
_entity_poly.type
_entity_poly.pdbx_seq_one_letter_code
_entity_poly.pdbx_strand_id
1 'polypeptide(L)'
;MIVRINQKQAKLSTGVKVYPEHWNIKKQEAYISCRLTESDNINNTIANKKLLELRSQIEEFKRYLCDNPSELKNCWNLLRKYIYKNNNMQRTNKINAIHWLRDIIANDKTIKTSGEHKRGSTMETYLIVLKDFQTFLKEKGQDTISFDDINLALIKEYETYLFNKKVKGERTTATSTVGNKCVQLIGIIKRAEPYNLIDIHEAKLDKYSKPKSRQGDENEIYLNEEEISKIYSLKLPYKEGVARDVFILQCWTGQRFSDIKSLNEGIVKETSSGKVLEIVQLKKTRRVTIPLFPIALEILKKYDFNLPEITEN
;
A
#
# COMPACT_ATOMS: atom_id res chain seq x y z
N MET A 1 9.14 26.43 -10.61
CA MET A 1 9.13 27.91 -10.58
C MET A 1 9.60 28.40 -9.23
N ILE A 2 10.35 29.51 -9.17
CA ILE A 2 10.73 30.15 -7.89
C ILE A 2 9.76 31.29 -7.64
N VAL A 3 9.12 31.28 -6.48
CA VAL A 3 8.19 32.32 -6.04
C VAL A 3 8.85 33.10 -4.90
N ARG A 4 8.75 34.43 -4.92
CA ARG A 4 9.29 35.31 -3.87
C ARG A 4 8.14 36.09 -3.24
N ILE A 5 8.03 35.98 -1.92
CA ILE A 5 7.04 36.72 -1.11
C ILE A 5 7.77 37.20 0.14
N ASN A 6 7.69 38.48 0.44
CA ASN A 6 8.26 39.13 1.62
C ASN A 6 9.74 38.71 1.88
N GLN A 7 10.61 38.93 0.88
CA GLN A 7 12.04 38.61 0.86
C GLN A 7 12.42 37.13 1.03
N LYS A 8 11.43 36.26 1.20
CA LYS A 8 11.62 34.81 1.24
C LYS A 8 11.29 34.21 -0.13
N GLN A 9 11.98 33.12 -0.45
CA GLN A 9 11.72 32.40 -1.70
C GLN A 9 11.38 30.93 -1.44
N ALA A 10 10.49 30.37 -2.27
CA ALA A 10 10.18 28.95 -2.27
C ALA A 10 10.14 28.40 -3.70
N LYS A 11 10.41 27.12 -3.84
CA LYS A 11 10.24 26.40 -5.11
C LYS A 11 8.83 25.84 -5.18
N LEU A 12 8.12 26.15 -6.28
CA LEU A 12 6.81 25.61 -6.60
C LEU A 12 6.96 24.64 -7.76
N SER A 13 6.46 23.42 -7.61
CA SER A 13 6.37 22.48 -8.73
C SER A 13 5.29 22.95 -9.69
N THR A 14 5.64 23.06 -10.98
CA THR A 14 4.69 23.49 -12.02
C THR A 14 3.98 22.31 -12.69
N GLY A 15 4.50 21.08 -12.50
CA GLY A 15 4.06 19.90 -13.23
C GLY A 15 4.25 19.99 -14.76
N VAL A 16 5.01 20.98 -15.22
CA VAL A 16 5.34 21.17 -16.63
C VAL A 16 6.68 20.49 -16.92
N LYS A 17 6.74 19.73 -18.02
CA LYS A 17 7.94 19.09 -18.53
C LYS A 17 8.23 19.65 -19.92
N VAL A 18 9.45 20.16 -20.12
CA VAL A 18 9.96 20.69 -21.39
C VAL A 18 11.36 20.14 -21.58
N TYR A 19 11.75 19.80 -22.81
CA TYR A 19 13.11 19.42 -23.11
C TYR A 19 14.05 20.59 -22.82
N PRO A 20 15.25 20.35 -22.24
CA PRO A 20 16.19 21.44 -21.90
C PRO A 20 16.54 22.35 -23.08
N GLU A 21 16.69 21.79 -24.27
CA GLU A 21 16.98 22.50 -25.54
C GLU A 21 15.78 23.34 -26.02
N HIS A 22 14.58 23.05 -25.57
CA HIS A 22 13.38 23.82 -25.91
C HIS A 22 13.10 24.94 -24.89
N TRP A 23 13.94 25.15 -23.89
CA TRP A 23 13.68 26.11 -22.81
C TRP A 23 14.43 27.41 -23.00
N ASN A 24 13.69 28.53 -23.04
CA ASN A 24 14.29 29.88 -23.07
C ASN A 24 14.52 30.38 -21.65
N ILE A 25 15.78 30.39 -21.22
CA ILE A 25 16.15 30.81 -19.86
C ILE A 25 15.83 32.30 -19.63
N LYS A 26 16.01 33.19 -20.65
CA LYS A 26 15.73 34.61 -20.48
C LYS A 26 14.25 34.92 -20.36
N LYS A 27 13.43 34.33 -21.22
CA LYS A 27 11.96 34.53 -21.20
C LYS A 27 11.25 33.64 -20.20
N GLN A 28 11.90 32.59 -19.70
CA GLN A 28 11.33 31.59 -18.80
C GLN A 28 10.08 30.92 -19.39
N GLU A 29 10.15 30.53 -20.66
CA GLU A 29 9.11 29.86 -21.43
C GLU A 29 9.71 28.89 -22.45
N ALA A 30 8.92 27.97 -22.97
CA ALA A 30 9.35 27.04 -23.99
C ALA A 30 9.33 27.69 -25.39
N TYR A 31 10.32 27.34 -26.21
CA TYR A 31 10.38 27.82 -27.60
C TYR A 31 9.21 27.28 -28.41
N ILE A 32 8.64 28.14 -29.26
CA ILE A 32 7.74 27.80 -30.34
C ILE A 32 8.41 28.26 -31.63
N SER A 33 8.70 27.35 -32.56
CA SER A 33 9.46 27.63 -33.74
C SER A 33 9.14 26.67 -34.86
N CYS A 34 9.24 27.15 -36.12
CA CYS A 34 9.11 26.30 -37.31
C CYS A 34 10.22 25.25 -37.45
N ARG A 35 11.26 25.31 -36.62
CA ARG A 35 12.35 24.32 -36.56
C ARG A 35 12.02 23.13 -35.65
N LEU A 36 10.97 23.20 -34.86
CA LEU A 36 10.50 22.13 -33.99
C LEU A 36 9.43 21.33 -34.71
N THR A 37 9.23 20.09 -34.25
CA THR A 37 8.12 19.27 -34.76
C THR A 37 6.78 19.89 -34.35
N GLU A 38 5.71 19.57 -35.06
CA GLU A 38 4.36 20.02 -34.72
C GLU A 38 3.95 19.57 -33.32
N SER A 39 4.28 18.33 -32.96
CA SER A 39 4.03 17.76 -31.62
C SER A 39 4.78 18.53 -30.51
N ASP A 40 6.04 18.91 -30.74
CA ASP A 40 6.83 19.69 -29.77
C ASP A 40 6.26 21.10 -29.60
N ASN A 41 5.84 21.74 -30.70
CA ASN A 41 5.23 23.05 -30.65
C ASN A 41 3.90 23.03 -29.90
N ILE A 42 3.07 22.00 -30.09
CA ILE A 42 1.81 21.81 -29.33
C ILE A 42 2.13 21.62 -27.83
N ASN A 43 3.06 20.73 -27.48
CA ASN A 43 3.48 20.50 -26.10
C ASN A 43 4.04 21.75 -25.44
N ASN A 44 4.88 22.49 -26.13
CA ASN A 44 5.48 23.72 -25.64
C ASN A 44 4.43 24.84 -25.47
N THR A 45 3.43 24.90 -26.36
CA THR A 45 2.30 25.84 -26.24
C THR A 45 1.47 25.53 -24.99
N ILE A 46 1.14 24.26 -24.77
CA ILE A 46 0.41 23.82 -23.56
C ILE A 46 1.23 24.14 -22.30
N ALA A 47 2.53 23.89 -22.33
CA ALA A 47 3.45 24.19 -21.24
C ALA A 47 3.47 25.70 -20.92
N ASN A 48 3.59 26.55 -21.93
CA ASN A 48 3.60 28.01 -21.78
C ASN A 48 2.26 28.53 -21.24
N LYS A 49 1.15 28.03 -21.76
CA LYS A 49 -0.19 28.38 -21.26
C LYS A 49 -0.32 28.08 -19.76
N LYS A 50 0.06 26.89 -19.34
CA LYS A 50 0.03 26.49 -17.93
C LYS A 50 0.94 27.35 -17.05
N LEU A 51 2.14 27.71 -17.54
CA LEU A 51 3.05 28.61 -16.83
C LEU A 51 2.48 30.02 -16.67
N LEU A 52 1.79 30.52 -17.69
CA LEU A 52 1.13 31.83 -17.67
C LEU A 52 -0.01 31.84 -16.65
N GLU A 53 -0.85 30.82 -16.64
CA GLU A 53 -1.93 30.66 -15.67
C GLU A 53 -1.39 30.64 -14.23
N LEU A 54 -0.33 29.88 -13.97
CA LEU A 54 0.30 29.84 -12.65
C LEU A 54 0.90 31.20 -12.23
N ARG A 55 1.48 31.95 -13.16
CA ARG A 55 1.97 33.30 -12.87
C ARG A 55 0.84 34.24 -12.50
N SER A 56 -0.27 34.21 -13.23
CA SER A 56 -1.44 35.03 -12.92
C SER A 56 -1.98 34.72 -11.52
N GLN A 57 -2.13 33.45 -11.18
CA GLN A 57 -2.60 33.02 -9.86
C GLN A 57 -1.66 33.48 -8.73
N ILE A 58 -0.35 33.43 -8.96
CA ILE A 58 0.63 33.90 -7.97
C ILE A 58 0.51 35.42 -7.77
N GLU A 59 0.33 36.19 -8.84
CA GLU A 59 0.17 37.64 -8.72
C GLU A 59 -1.16 38.03 -8.05
N GLU A 60 -2.24 37.32 -8.31
CA GLU A 60 -3.51 37.47 -7.59
C GLU A 60 -3.35 37.16 -6.11
N PHE A 61 -2.65 36.07 -5.77
CA PHE A 61 -2.37 35.72 -4.39
C PHE A 61 -1.49 36.76 -3.67
N LYS A 62 -0.51 37.34 -4.36
CA LYS A 62 0.28 38.44 -3.80
C LYS A 62 -0.58 39.66 -3.46
N ARG A 63 -1.53 40.02 -4.35
CA ARG A 63 -2.50 41.11 -4.07
C ARG A 63 -3.34 40.78 -2.86
N TYR A 64 -3.88 39.57 -2.77
CA TYR A 64 -4.62 39.08 -1.61
C TYR A 64 -3.82 39.22 -0.30
N LEU A 65 -2.52 38.91 -0.29
CA LEU A 65 -1.66 39.07 0.88
C LEU A 65 -1.39 40.55 1.24
N CYS A 66 -1.41 41.45 0.27
CA CYS A 66 -1.33 42.88 0.54
C CYS A 66 -2.57 43.39 1.32
N ASP A 67 -3.76 42.83 0.98
CA ASP A 67 -5.00 43.15 1.66
C ASP A 67 -5.17 42.43 3.00
N ASN A 68 -4.41 41.33 3.23
CA ASN A 68 -4.45 40.51 4.43
C ASN A 68 -3.06 40.30 5.07
N PRO A 69 -2.42 41.32 5.65
CA PRO A 69 -1.04 41.25 6.14
C PRO A 69 -0.82 40.22 7.28
N SER A 70 -1.86 39.92 8.06
CA SER A 70 -1.82 38.95 9.16
C SER A 70 -1.50 37.51 8.66
N GLU A 71 -1.82 37.18 7.42
CA GLU A 71 -1.60 35.87 6.81
C GLU A 71 -0.19 35.66 6.25
N LEU A 72 0.64 36.70 6.23
CA LEU A 72 2.03 36.61 5.76
C LEU A 72 2.86 35.55 6.49
N LYS A 73 2.56 35.31 7.77
CA LYS A 73 3.27 34.27 8.56
C LYS A 73 3.06 32.86 8.00
N ASN A 74 1.93 32.61 7.36
CA ASN A 74 1.56 31.31 6.81
C ASN A 74 1.41 31.31 5.28
N CYS A 75 2.00 32.30 4.60
CA CYS A 75 1.80 32.56 3.18
C CYS A 75 2.11 31.38 2.24
N TRP A 76 3.08 30.54 2.59
CA TRP A 76 3.48 29.41 1.73
C TRP A 76 2.44 28.29 1.71
N ASN A 77 1.84 27.99 2.84
CA ASN A 77 0.74 27.00 2.90
C ASN A 77 -0.50 27.54 2.22
N LEU A 78 -0.79 28.82 2.41
CA LEU A 78 -1.92 29.51 1.76
C LEU A 78 -1.72 29.60 0.24
N LEU A 79 -0.51 29.91 -0.25
CA LEU A 79 -0.20 29.92 -1.67
C LEU A 79 -0.45 28.55 -2.31
N ARG A 80 0.02 27.49 -1.65
CA ARG A 80 -0.25 26.13 -2.13
C ARG A 80 -1.74 25.86 -2.23
N LYS A 81 -2.51 26.13 -1.16
CA LYS A 81 -3.97 26.00 -1.17
C LYS A 81 -4.63 26.81 -2.28
N TYR A 82 -4.22 28.06 -2.46
CA TYR A 82 -4.77 28.94 -3.48
C TYR A 82 -4.55 28.41 -4.89
N ILE A 83 -3.32 28.01 -5.22
CA ILE A 83 -2.98 27.49 -6.53
C ILE A 83 -3.65 26.13 -6.79
N TYR A 84 -3.64 25.22 -5.81
CA TYR A 84 -4.23 23.90 -6.00
C TYR A 84 -5.76 23.95 -5.97
N LYS A 85 -6.36 24.83 -5.17
CA LYS A 85 -7.82 25.03 -5.16
C LYS A 85 -8.33 25.60 -6.49
N ASN A 86 -7.66 26.59 -7.06
CA ASN A 86 -8.03 27.15 -8.36
C ASN A 86 -7.83 26.17 -9.52
N ASN A 87 -6.77 25.35 -9.48
CA ASN A 87 -6.58 24.27 -10.45
C ASN A 87 -7.65 23.16 -10.30
N ASN A 88 -8.19 22.95 -9.10
CA ASN A 88 -9.26 21.98 -8.84
C ASN A 88 -10.64 22.54 -9.16
N MET A 89 -10.87 23.87 -9.11
CA MET A 89 -12.14 24.47 -9.54
C MET A 89 -12.42 24.29 -11.04
N GLN A 90 -11.40 24.16 -11.89
CA GLN A 90 -11.58 23.79 -13.29
C GLN A 90 -11.83 22.30 -13.52
N ARG A 91 -11.60 21.44 -12.49
CA ARG A 91 -11.96 20.02 -12.49
C ARG A 91 -13.26 19.78 -11.73
N THR A 92 -14.36 20.43 -12.16
CA THR A 92 -15.69 20.27 -11.57
C THR A 92 -16.42 18.96 -11.95
N ASN A 93 -15.69 17.88 -12.18
CA ASN A 93 -16.19 16.55 -11.93
C ASN A 93 -15.52 16.07 -10.65
N LYS A 94 -16.23 16.12 -9.53
CA LYS A 94 -15.77 15.54 -8.25
C LYS A 94 -15.39 14.08 -8.51
N ILE A 95 -14.09 13.84 -8.62
CA ILE A 95 -13.57 12.47 -8.83
C ILE A 95 -14.02 11.64 -7.65
N ASN A 96 -14.78 10.59 -7.90
CA ASN A 96 -15.12 9.63 -6.86
C ASN A 96 -13.83 8.93 -6.40
N ALA A 97 -13.40 9.22 -5.17
CA ALA A 97 -12.14 8.72 -4.63
C ALA A 97 -12.10 7.19 -4.59
N ILE A 98 -13.21 6.53 -4.25
CA ILE A 98 -13.26 5.05 -4.19
C ILE A 98 -13.06 4.43 -5.57
N HIS A 99 -13.73 4.99 -6.59
CA HIS A 99 -13.59 4.49 -7.97
C HIS A 99 -12.15 4.67 -8.47
N TRP A 100 -11.61 5.87 -8.30
CA TRP A 100 -10.23 6.18 -8.69
C TRP A 100 -9.19 5.30 -7.97
N LEU A 101 -9.33 5.12 -6.65
CA LEU A 101 -8.43 4.27 -5.87
C LEU A 101 -8.50 2.80 -6.30
N ARG A 102 -9.68 2.32 -6.66
CA ARG A 102 -9.86 0.95 -7.18
C ARG A 102 -9.13 0.78 -8.52
N ASP A 103 -9.27 1.75 -9.41
CA ASP A 103 -8.63 1.71 -10.73
C ASP A 103 -7.11 1.77 -10.62
N ILE A 104 -6.57 2.64 -9.76
CA ILE A 104 -5.10 2.73 -9.57
C ILE A 104 -4.54 1.43 -9.00
N ILE A 105 -5.22 0.78 -8.04
CA ILE A 105 -4.81 -0.51 -7.48
C ILE A 105 -4.84 -1.59 -8.58
N ALA A 106 -5.90 -1.66 -9.36
CA ALA A 106 -6.05 -2.65 -10.44
C ALA A 106 -4.95 -2.51 -11.50
N ASN A 107 -4.45 -1.30 -11.72
CA ASN A 107 -3.44 -0.98 -12.73
C ASN A 107 -2.00 -0.85 -12.17
N ASP A 108 -1.81 -0.93 -10.86
CA ASP A 108 -0.50 -0.77 -10.24
C ASP A 108 0.41 -1.96 -10.53
N LYS A 109 1.41 -1.73 -11.37
CA LYS A 109 2.42 -2.74 -11.75
C LYS A 109 3.25 -3.20 -10.55
N THR A 110 3.46 -2.35 -9.54
CA THR A 110 4.26 -2.70 -8.35
C THR A 110 3.57 -3.74 -7.48
N ILE A 111 2.24 -3.79 -7.50
CA ILE A 111 1.44 -4.81 -6.83
C ILE A 111 1.47 -6.14 -7.60
N LYS A 112 1.62 -6.07 -8.94
CA LYS A 112 1.57 -7.23 -9.84
C LYS A 112 2.91 -7.98 -9.96
N THR A 113 4.04 -7.35 -9.62
CA THR A 113 5.38 -7.89 -9.89
C THR A 113 5.92 -8.88 -8.87
N SER A 114 5.21 -9.20 -7.82
CA SER A 114 5.67 -10.19 -6.83
C SER A 114 5.30 -11.64 -7.24
N GLY A 115 5.88 -12.15 -8.33
CA GLY A 115 5.85 -13.55 -8.75
C GLY A 115 4.48 -14.09 -9.23
N GLU A 116 4.48 -15.04 -10.14
CA GLU A 116 3.25 -15.58 -10.77
C GLU A 116 2.22 -16.18 -9.79
N HIS A 117 2.65 -16.61 -8.61
CA HIS A 117 1.80 -17.22 -7.60
C HIS A 117 1.21 -16.25 -6.55
N LYS A 118 1.50 -14.93 -6.61
CA LYS A 118 1.11 -13.97 -5.56
C LYS A 118 0.27 -12.78 -6.02
N ARG A 119 -0.32 -12.88 -7.21
CA ARG A 119 -1.15 -11.80 -7.77
C ARG A 119 -2.38 -11.46 -6.92
N GLY A 120 -2.85 -12.41 -6.09
CA GLY A 120 -4.07 -12.27 -5.31
C GLY A 120 -3.89 -11.43 -4.04
N SER A 121 -2.97 -11.81 -3.15
CA SER A 121 -3.11 -11.48 -1.74
C SER A 121 -3.01 -9.98 -1.38
N THR A 122 -2.10 -9.21 -1.95
CA THR A 122 -1.98 -7.78 -1.60
C THR A 122 -3.05 -6.95 -2.28
N MET A 123 -3.28 -7.18 -3.57
CA MET A 123 -4.33 -6.50 -4.34
C MET A 123 -5.72 -6.83 -3.79
N GLU A 124 -5.99 -8.11 -3.51
CA GLU A 124 -7.24 -8.56 -2.89
C GLU A 124 -7.46 -7.93 -1.52
N THR A 125 -6.42 -7.90 -0.69
CA THR A 125 -6.49 -7.24 0.63
C THR A 125 -6.86 -5.77 0.49
N TYR A 126 -6.26 -5.05 -0.45
CA TYR A 126 -6.59 -3.65 -0.70
C TYR A 126 -8.02 -3.46 -1.21
N LEU A 127 -8.47 -4.33 -2.11
CA LEU A 127 -9.85 -4.30 -2.61
C LEU A 127 -10.86 -4.62 -1.52
N ILE A 128 -10.57 -5.56 -0.61
CA ILE A 128 -11.39 -5.86 0.57
C ILE A 128 -11.49 -4.64 1.47
N VAL A 129 -10.37 -3.97 1.77
CA VAL A 129 -10.35 -2.75 2.60
C VAL A 129 -11.17 -1.63 1.96
N LEU A 130 -11.03 -1.41 0.64
CA LEU A 130 -11.83 -0.42 -0.07
C LEU A 130 -13.32 -0.76 -0.10
N LYS A 131 -13.66 -2.05 -0.23
CA LYS A 131 -15.05 -2.51 -0.17
C LYS A 131 -15.65 -2.28 1.21
N ASP A 132 -14.92 -2.60 2.28
CA ASP A 132 -15.34 -2.35 3.66
C ASP A 132 -15.55 -0.84 3.90
N PHE A 133 -14.63 -0.01 3.43
CA PHE A 133 -14.74 1.44 3.55
C PHE A 133 -15.93 1.99 2.73
N GLN A 134 -16.17 1.49 1.53
CA GLN A 134 -17.33 1.84 0.72
C GLN A 134 -18.64 1.45 1.42
N THR A 135 -18.69 0.29 2.10
CA THR A 135 -19.85 -0.14 2.88
C THR A 135 -20.12 0.84 4.03
N PHE A 136 -19.08 1.22 4.77
CA PHE A 136 -19.18 2.24 5.82
C PHE A 136 -19.74 3.57 5.29
N LEU A 137 -19.24 4.04 4.15
CA LEU A 137 -19.73 5.29 3.55
C LEU A 137 -21.21 5.19 3.15
N LYS A 138 -21.64 4.07 2.60
CA LYS A 138 -23.05 3.82 2.23
C LYS A 138 -23.95 3.82 3.47
N GLU A 139 -23.56 3.15 4.54
CA GLU A 139 -24.30 3.15 5.80
C GLU A 139 -24.40 4.55 6.43
N LYS A 140 -23.43 5.41 6.15
CA LYS A 140 -23.42 6.84 6.52
C LYS A 140 -24.28 7.71 5.58
N GLY A 141 -24.88 7.15 4.52
CA GLY A 141 -25.64 7.88 3.51
C GLY A 141 -24.77 8.61 2.48
N GLN A 142 -23.50 8.20 2.32
CA GLN A 142 -22.54 8.80 1.38
C GLN A 142 -22.16 7.77 0.30
N ASP A 143 -22.86 7.73 -0.82
CA ASP A 143 -22.53 6.79 -1.91
C ASP A 143 -21.25 7.17 -2.67
N THR A 144 -20.88 8.45 -2.65
CA THR A 144 -19.69 8.98 -3.30
C THR A 144 -18.93 9.88 -2.34
N ILE A 145 -17.60 9.83 -2.41
CA ILE A 145 -16.73 10.69 -1.64
C ILE A 145 -15.64 11.29 -2.54
N SER A 146 -15.34 12.57 -2.35
CA SER A 146 -14.19 13.21 -3.00
C SER A 146 -12.94 13.10 -2.15
N PHE A 147 -11.75 13.30 -2.74
CA PHE A 147 -10.50 13.31 -1.97
C PHE A 147 -10.45 14.46 -0.94
N ASP A 148 -11.13 15.57 -1.19
CA ASP A 148 -11.20 16.70 -0.29
C ASP A 148 -11.95 16.39 1.01
N ASP A 149 -12.84 15.40 0.99
CA ASP A 149 -13.64 14.98 2.15
C ASP A 149 -12.90 13.93 3.01
N ILE A 150 -11.78 13.39 2.50
CA ILE A 150 -10.99 12.37 3.22
C ILE A 150 -10.02 13.05 4.19
N ASN A 151 -10.19 12.79 5.47
CA ASN A 151 -9.35 13.33 6.54
C ASN A 151 -9.24 12.37 7.72
N LEU A 152 -8.40 12.73 8.72
CA LEU A 152 -8.20 11.91 9.92
C LEU A 152 -9.50 11.62 10.67
N ALA A 153 -10.43 12.58 10.74
CA ALA A 153 -11.70 12.39 11.43
C ALA A 153 -12.51 11.27 10.80
N LEU A 154 -12.62 11.27 9.46
CA LEU A 154 -13.30 10.21 8.72
C LEU A 154 -12.64 8.84 8.93
N ILE A 155 -11.31 8.75 8.99
CA ILE A 155 -10.61 7.50 9.28
C ILE A 155 -10.91 7.02 10.70
N LYS A 156 -11.02 7.93 11.68
CA LYS A 156 -11.41 7.58 13.06
C LYS A 156 -12.87 7.14 13.17
N GLU A 157 -13.77 7.72 12.41
CA GLU A 157 -15.15 7.24 12.30
C GLU A 157 -15.20 5.84 11.69
N TYR A 158 -14.45 5.59 10.64
CA TYR A 158 -14.31 4.25 10.05
C TYR A 158 -13.71 3.23 11.04
N GLU A 159 -12.69 3.62 11.82
CA GLU A 159 -12.12 2.80 12.89
C GLU A 159 -13.20 2.40 13.91
N THR A 160 -14.01 3.38 14.35
CA THR A 160 -15.13 3.16 15.28
C THR A 160 -16.19 2.24 14.67
N TYR A 161 -16.51 2.44 13.40
CA TYR A 161 -17.43 1.55 12.67
C TYR A 161 -16.93 0.10 12.66
N LEU A 162 -15.65 -0.13 12.35
CA LEU A 162 -15.06 -1.48 12.35
C LEU A 162 -15.09 -2.14 13.73
N PHE A 163 -14.90 -1.36 14.81
CA PHE A 163 -15.03 -1.85 16.17
C PHE A 163 -16.46 -2.27 16.53
N ASN A 164 -17.44 -1.57 16.01
CA ASN A 164 -18.87 -1.80 16.30
C ASN A 164 -19.51 -2.83 15.36
N LYS A 165 -18.84 -3.16 14.25
CA LYS A 165 -19.33 -4.12 13.27
C LYS A 165 -19.47 -5.49 13.91
N LYS A 166 -20.72 -5.95 14.05
CA LYS A 166 -21.06 -7.25 14.62
C LYS A 166 -21.38 -8.24 13.50
N VAL A 167 -20.92 -9.48 13.64
CA VAL A 167 -21.35 -10.61 12.83
C VAL A 167 -22.10 -11.58 13.78
N LYS A 168 -23.36 -11.89 13.50
CA LYS A 168 -24.21 -12.76 14.32
C LYS A 168 -24.33 -12.32 15.80
N GLY A 169 -24.29 -11.00 16.06
CA GLY A 169 -24.45 -10.45 17.43
C GLY A 169 -23.17 -10.34 18.25
N GLU A 170 -22.04 -10.88 17.80
CA GLU A 170 -20.75 -10.83 18.49
C GLU A 170 -19.75 -9.88 17.82
N ARG A 171 -18.82 -9.34 18.62
CA ARG A 171 -17.71 -8.57 18.10
C ARG A 171 -16.69 -9.50 17.48
N THR A 172 -16.50 -9.43 16.17
CA THR A 172 -15.65 -10.37 15.43
C THR A 172 -14.25 -9.84 15.09
N THR A 173 -14.04 -8.53 15.19
CA THR A 173 -12.81 -7.94 14.67
C THR A 173 -11.85 -7.56 15.80
N ALA A 174 -10.66 -8.19 15.82
CA ALA A 174 -9.62 -7.88 16.79
C ALA A 174 -9.07 -6.45 16.59
N THR A 175 -8.64 -5.81 17.68
CA THR A 175 -8.10 -4.45 17.69
C THR A 175 -6.95 -4.27 16.69
N SER A 176 -6.04 -5.26 16.62
CA SER A 176 -4.93 -5.27 15.66
C SER A 176 -5.41 -5.30 14.20
N THR A 177 -6.47 -6.05 13.91
CA THR A 177 -7.07 -6.14 12.57
C THR A 177 -7.72 -4.81 12.17
N VAL A 178 -8.46 -4.17 13.08
CA VAL A 178 -9.05 -2.83 12.85
C VAL A 178 -7.96 -1.81 12.52
N GLY A 179 -6.94 -1.72 13.36
CA GLY A 179 -5.82 -0.81 13.13
C GLY A 179 -5.07 -1.08 11.83
N ASN A 180 -4.88 -2.37 11.47
CA ASN A 180 -4.26 -2.75 10.19
C ASN A 180 -5.09 -2.32 8.98
N LYS A 181 -6.42 -2.49 9.01
CA LYS A 181 -7.32 -2.04 7.94
C LYS A 181 -7.24 -0.52 7.74
N CYS A 182 -7.23 0.25 8.83
CA CYS A 182 -7.09 1.72 8.74
C CYS A 182 -5.74 2.15 8.16
N VAL A 183 -4.64 1.53 8.59
CA VAL A 183 -3.29 1.80 8.02
C VAL A 183 -3.22 1.43 6.55
N GLN A 184 -3.79 0.30 6.16
CA GLN A 184 -3.86 -0.11 4.76
C GLN A 184 -4.68 0.87 3.93
N LEU A 185 -5.84 1.32 4.43
CA LEU A 185 -6.66 2.35 3.77
C LEU A 185 -5.88 3.64 3.56
N ILE A 186 -5.20 4.14 4.59
CA ILE A 186 -4.34 5.32 4.48
C ILE A 186 -3.22 5.10 3.45
N GLY A 187 -2.61 3.92 3.44
CA GLY A 187 -1.58 3.54 2.45
C GLY A 187 -2.11 3.54 1.01
N ILE A 188 -3.37 3.12 0.82
CA ILE A 188 -4.06 3.17 -0.48
C ILE A 188 -4.33 4.63 -0.87
N ILE A 189 -4.84 5.44 0.05
CA ILE A 189 -5.15 6.87 -0.17
C ILE A 189 -3.88 7.67 -0.52
N LYS A 190 -2.74 7.36 0.10
CA LYS A 190 -1.45 7.98 -0.21
C LYS A 190 -1.02 7.84 -1.68
N ARG A 191 -1.52 6.86 -2.40
CA ARG A 191 -1.25 6.70 -3.85
C ARG A 191 -1.84 7.82 -4.69
N ALA A 192 -2.77 8.60 -4.15
CA ALA A 192 -3.36 9.77 -4.81
C ALA A 192 -2.52 11.05 -4.66
N GLU A 193 -1.57 11.07 -3.70
CA GLU A 193 -0.73 12.25 -3.41
C GLU A 193 0.17 12.67 -4.60
N PRO A 194 0.86 11.74 -5.32
CA PRO A 194 1.66 12.10 -6.50
C PRO A 194 0.83 12.71 -7.64
N TYR A 195 -0.48 12.50 -7.63
CA TYR A 195 -1.43 13.03 -8.62
C TYR A 195 -2.07 14.36 -8.16
N ASN A 196 -1.64 14.89 -7.00
CA ASN A 196 -2.17 16.11 -6.38
C ASN A 196 -3.69 16.04 -6.14
N LEU A 197 -4.22 14.87 -5.84
CA LEU A 197 -5.63 14.66 -5.51
C LEU A 197 -5.90 14.81 -4.01
N ILE A 198 -4.89 14.59 -3.17
CA ILE A 198 -4.94 14.75 -1.73
C ILE A 198 -3.58 15.22 -1.21
N ASP A 199 -3.56 16.02 -0.15
CA ASP A 199 -2.39 16.33 0.66
C ASP A 199 -2.52 15.56 1.98
N ILE A 200 -1.61 14.62 2.23
CA ILE A 200 -1.64 13.73 3.40
C ILE A 200 -1.46 14.51 4.70
N HIS A 201 -0.63 15.58 4.69
CA HIS A 201 -0.39 16.40 5.87
C HIS A 201 -1.58 17.32 6.18
N GLU A 202 -2.20 17.91 5.13
CA GLU A 202 -3.39 18.72 5.29
C GLU A 202 -4.58 17.89 5.79
N ALA A 203 -4.77 16.70 5.23
CA ALA A 203 -5.77 15.72 5.67
C ALA A 203 -5.44 15.10 7.06
N LYS A 204 -4.25 15.40 7.61
CA LYS A 204 -3.73 14.88 8.89
C LYS A 204 -3.65 13.35 8.94
N LEU A 205 -3.57 12.68 7.81
CA LEU A 205 -3.51 11.21 7.75
C LEU A 205 -2.17 10.66 8.25
N ASP A 206 -1.11 11.45 8.22
CA ASP A 206 0.20 11.16 8.81
C ASP A 206 0.16 11.10 10.36
N LYS A 207 -0.87 11.69 10.98
CA LYS A 207 -1.09 11.69 12.45
C LYS A 207 -1.90 10.47 12.92
N TYR A 208 -2.33 9.59 12.02
CA TYR A 208 -3.04 8.40 12.44
C TYR A 208 -2.14 7.48 13.25
N SER A 209 -2.60 7.09 14.41
CA SER A 209 -1.97 6.10 15.29
C SER A 209 -2.88 4.90 15.46
N LYS A 210 -2.34 3.70 15.27
CA LYS A 210 -3.08 2.45 15.48
C LYS A 210 -3.57 2.35 16.93
N PRO A 211 -4.79 1.82 17.14
CA PRO A 211 -5.23 1.47 18.48
C PRO A 211 -4.30 0.41 19.06
N LYS A 212 -3.85 0.62 20.29
CA LYS A 212 -3.06 -0.38 21.01
C LYS A 212 -3.96 -1.56 21.34
N SER A 213 -3.59 -2.78 20.92
CA SER A 213 -4.18 -3.96 21.52
C SER A 213 -3.81 -3.96 23.00
N ARG A 214 -4.74 -4.30 23.87
CA ARG A 214 -4.34 -4.67 25.22
C ARG A 214 -3.38 -5.84 25.06
N GLN A 215 -2.15 -5.69 25.55
CA GLN A 215 -1.31 -6.84 25.82
C GLN A 215 -2.07 -7.67 26.85
N GLY A 216 -2.79 -8.69 26.39
CA GLY A 216 -3.20 -9.78 27.25
C GLY A 216 -1.90 -10.45 27.68
N ASP A 217 -1.91 -11.10 28.85
CA ASP A 217 -0.84 -12.02 29.22
C ASP A 217 -0.59 -12.93 28.02
N GLU A 218 0.53 -12.67 27.32
CA GLU A 218 0.98 -13.46 26.18
C GLU A 218 1.55 -14.77 26.73
N ASN A 219 0.70 -15.59 27.32
CA ASN A 219 0.96 -17.01 27.37
C ASN A 219 0.78 -17.52 25.95
N GLU A 220 1.81 -17.28 25.12
CA GLU A 220 1.87 -17.91 23.81
C GLU A 220 1.79 -19.40 24.02
N ILE A 221 0.67 -20.00 23.62
CA ILE A 221 0.49 -21.44 23.66
C ILE A 221 1.34 -22.02 22.52
N TYR A 222 2.33 -22.79 22.85
CA TYR A 222 3.16 -23.54 21.90
C TYR A 222 3.18 -25.01 22.26
N LEU A 223 3.43 -25.87 21.28
CA LEU A 223 3.58 -27.29 21.48
C LEU A 223 5.04 -27.59 21.85
N ASN A 224 5.24 -28.36 22.90
CA ASN A 224 6.54 -28.90 23.22
C ASN A 224 6.85 -30.20 22.41
N GLU A 225 8.08 -30.69 22.51
CA GLU A 225 8.52 -31.87 21.73
C GLU A 225 7.71 -33.14 22.05
N GLU A 226 7.29 -33.31 23.29
CA GLU A 226 6.47 -34.46 23.70
C GLU A 226 5.08 -34.41 23.07
N GLU A 227 4.46 -33.22 23.02
CA GLU A 227 3.17 -33.01 22.41
C GLU A 227 3.24 -33.20 20.89
N ILE A 228 4.30 -32.72 20.25
CA ILE A 228 4.56 -32.93 18.82
C ILE A 228 4.72 -34.44 18.55
N SER A 229 5.46 -35.17 19.39
CA SER A 229 5.64 -36.63 19.28
C SER A 229 4.31 -37.39 19.44
N LYS A 230 3.48 -36.96 20.39
CA LYS A 230 2.12 -37.53 20.56
C LYS A 230 1.25 -37.33 19.31
N ILE A 231 1.28 -36.11 18.73
CA ILE A 231 0.55 -35.83 17.48
C ILE A 231 1.08 -36.73 16.34
N TYR A 232 2.40 -36.88 16.22
CA TYR A 232 3.00 -37.71 15.20
C TYR A 232 2.60 -39.18 15.29
N SER A 233 2.44 -39.69 16.51
CA SER A 233 2.06 -41.09 16.77
C SER A 233 0.57 -41.42 16.50
N LEU A 234 -0.28 -40.42 16.25
CA LEU A 234 -1.69 -40.64 16.01
C LEU A 234 -1.94 -41.47 14.74
N LYS A 235 -2.81 -42.47 14.84
CA LYS A 235 -3.31 -43.22 13.68
C LYS A 235 -4.48 -42.44 13.08
N LEU A 236 -4.26 -41.82 11.94
CA LEU A 236 -5.24 -40.96 11.26
C LEU A 236 -5.56 -41.52 9.88
N PRO A 237 -6.76 -41.24 9.34
CA PRO A 237 -7.07 -41.48 7.93
C PRO A 237 -6.05 -40.79 7.01
N TYR A 238 -5.95 -41.20 5.76
CA TYR A 238 -4.89 -40.77 4.86
C TYR A 238 -4.75 -39.25 4.76
N LYS A 239 -5.85 -38.53 4.52
CA LYS A 239 -5.84 -37.06 4.34
C LYS A 239 -5.36 -36.32 5.59
N GLU A 240 -5.92 -36.68 6.74
CA GLU A 240 -5.55 -36.12 8.05
C GLU A 240 -4.12 -36.53 8.44
N GLY A 241 -3.68 -37.73 8.06
CA GLY A 241 -2.31 -38.19 8.23
C GLY A 241 -1.31 -37.36 7.41
N VAL A 242 -1.63 -37.01 6.18
CA VAL A 242 -0.82 -36.09 5.35
C VAL A 242 -0.77 -34.70 5.96
N ALA A 243 -1.91 -34.15 6.40
CA ALA A 243 -1.96 -32.84 7.05
C ALA A 243 -1.13 -32.79 8.33
N ARG A 244 -1.22 -33.86 9.19
CA ARG A 244 -0.38 -34.03 10.36
C ARG A 244 1.12 -34.03 10.00
N ASP A 245 1.51 -34.81 9.02
CA ASP A 245 2.93 -34.97 8.65
C ASP A 245 3.50 -33.65 8.13
N VAL A 246 2.73 -32.89 7.35
CA VAL A 246 3.12 -31.55 6.90
C VAL A 246 3.23 -30.57 8.08
N PHE A 247 2.29 -30.62 9.02
CA PHE A 247 2.38 -29.83 10.25
C PHE A 247 3.64 -30.14 11.06
N ILE A 248 3.94 -31.42 11.28
CA ILE A 248 5.16 -31.84 11.96
C ILE A 248 6.40 -31.37 11.22
N LEU A 249 6.42 -31.51 9.89
CA LEU A 249 7.52 -31.02 9.06
C LEU A 249 7.70 -29.49 9.19
N GLN A 250 6.62 -28.72 9.30
CA GLN A 250 6.69 -27.27 9.56
C GLN A 250 7.30 -26.99 10.94
N CYS A 251 6.91 -27.74 11.97
CA CYS A 251 7.47 -27.57 13.32
C CYS A 251 9.00 -27.77 13.32
N TRP A 252 9.50 -28.78 12.62
CA TRP A 252 10.93 -29.11 12.59
C TRP A 252 11.76 -28.31 11.59
N THR A 253 11.15 -27.71 10.58
CA THR A 253 11.87 -26.93 9.57
C THR A 253 11.70 -25.41 9.73
N GLY A 254 10.72 -24.96 10.51
CA GLY A 254 10.38 -23.55 10.67
C GLY A 254 9.87 -22.88 9.37
N GLN A 255 9.47 -23.67 8.38
CA GLN A 255 9.06 -23.13 7.09
C GLN A 255 7.56 -22.81 7.06
N ARG A 256 7.20 -21.78 6.25
CA ARG A 256 5.80 -21.46 6.03
C ARG A 256 5.12 -22.57 5.23
N PHE A 257 3.80 -22.69 5.37
CA PHE A 257 3.01 -23.65 4.59
C PHE A 257 3.24 -23.52 3.08
N SER A 258 3.30 -22.29 2.56
CA SER A 258 3.61 -22.04 1.15
C SER A 258 4.99 -22.55 0.72
N ASP A 259 5.98 -22.45 1.61
CA ASP A 259 7.36 -22.88 1.32
C ASP A 259 7.50 -24.41 1.47
N ILE A 260 6.79 -25.03 2.45
CA ILE A 260 6.69 -26.49 2.59
C ILE A 260 6.04 -27.13 1.35
N LYS A 261 4.99 -26.50 0.82
CA LYS A 261 4.32 -26.98 -0.40
C LYS A 261 5.24 -27.02 -1.61
N SER A 262 6.29 -26.19 -1.64
CA SER A 262 7.31 -26.17 -2.71
C SER A 262 8.50 -27.08 -2.45
N LEU A 263 8.49 -27.90 -1.41
CA LEU A 263 9.61 -28.81 -1.08
C LEU A 263 9.90 -29.84 -2.15
N ASN A 264 8.95 -30.13 -3.01
CA ASN A 264 9.16 -31.01 -4.17
C ASN A 264 10.28 -30.52 -5.11
N GLU A 265 10.65 -29.24 -5.01
CA GLU A 265 11.75 -28.60 -5.74
C GLU A 265 13.00 -28.45 -4.86
N GLY A 266 12.94 -28.88 -3.60
CA GLY A 266 14.02 -28.77 -2.64
C GLY A 266 15.15 -29.77 -2.92
N ILE A 267 16.38 -29.36 -2.67
CA ILE A 267 17.56 -30.21 -2.80
C ILE A 267 18.00 -30.67 -1.41
N VAL A 268 17.97 -31.98 -1.14
CA VAL A 268 18.58 -32.57 0.05
C VAL A 268 20.05 -32.84 -0.23
N LYS A 269 20.93 -32.22 0.56
CA LYS A 269 22.38 -32.38 0.47
C LYS A 269 22.94 -33.07 1.71
N GLU A 270 23.97 -33.87 1.53
CA GLU A 270 24.78 -34.37 2.60
C GLU A 270 25.91 -33.40 2.90
N THR A 271 26.11 -33.13 4.21
CA THR A 271 27.18 -32.28 4.72
C THR A 271 27.95 -33.06 5.80
N SER A 272 29.10 -32.57 6.20
CA SER A 272 29.88 -33.17 7.31
C SER A 272 29.11 -33.21 8.63
N SER A 273 28.11 -32.37 8.82
CA SER A 273 27.26 -32.28 10.02
C SER A 273 25.89 -32.93 9.88
N GLY A 274 25.60 -33.60 8.75
CA GLY A 274 24.34 -34.30 8.52
C GLY A 274 23.63 -33.82 7.23
N LYS A 275 22.38 -34.23 7.09
CA LYS A 275 21.57 -33.87 5.91
C LYS A 275 20.95 -32.50 6.08
N VAL A 276 20.94 -31.71 5.01
CA VAL A 276 20.35 -30.38 4.94
C VAL A 276 19.41 -30.29 3.74
N LEU A 277 18.36 -29.46 3.88
CA LEU A 277 17.44 -29.10 2.82
C LEU A 277 17.75 -27.68 2.35
N GLU A 278 18.01 -27.50 1.06
CA GLU A 278 18.17 -26.18 0.46
C GLU A 278 16.91 -25.81 -0.32
N ILE A 279 16.25 -24.74 0.08
CA ILE A 279 15.04 -24.24 -0.57
C ILE A 279 15.15 -22.75 -0.88
N VAL A 280 14.38 -22.29 -1.86
CA VAL A 280 14.17 -20.87 -2.13
C VAL A 280 12.80 -20.48 -1.61
N GLN A 281 12.78 -19.63 -0.57
CA GLN A 281 11.52 -19.16 0.02
C GLN A 281 10.72 -18.31 -0.99
N LEU A 282 9.46 -18.67 -1.23
CA LEU A 282 8.60 -18.02 -2.23
C LEU A 282 8.37 -16.52 -1.95
N LYS A 283 8.18 -16.15 -0.68
CA LYS A 283 7.82 -14.76 -0.32
C LYS A 283 8.98 -13.78 -0.43
N LYS A 284 10.22 -14.21 -0.18
CA LYS A 284 11.41 -13.34 -0.14
C LYS A 284 12.43 -13.68 -1.21
N THR A 285 12.20 -14.70 -2.01
CA THR A 285 13.14 -15.25 -3.00
C THR A 285 14.54 -15.51 -2.40
N ARG A 286 14.56 -15.86 -1.10
CA ARG A 286 15.79 -16.10 -0.34
C ARG A 286 16.06 -17.58 -0.28
N ARG A 287 17.30 -17.98 -0.66
CA ARG A 287 17.79 -19.35 -0.43
C ARG A 287 18.09 -19.52 1.05
N VAL A 288 17.59 -20.61 1.64
CA VAL A 288 17.85 -21.02 3.03
C VAL A 288 18.28 -22.47 3.05
N THR A 289 19.20 -22.77 3.97
CA THR A 289 19.67 -24.12 4.26
C THR A 289 19.13 -24.52 5.62
N ILE A 290 18.43 -25.64 5.69
CA ILE A 290 17.70 -26.11 6.86
C ILE A 290 18.29 -27.47 7.27
N PRO A 291 18.79 -27.66 8.50
CA PRO A 291 19.17 -28.96 8.98
C PRO A 291 17.95 -29.88 9.05
N LEU A 292 18.08 -31.09 8.55
CA LEU A 292 17.03 -32.10 8.60
C LEU A 292 17.22 -33.00 9.82
N PHE A 293 16.37 -32.82 10.81
CA PHE A 293 16.24 -33.73 11.95
C PHE A 293 15.66 -35.07 11.50
N PRO A 294 15.94 -36.17 12.24
CA PRO A 294 15.53 -37.53 11.85
C PRO A 294 14.06 -37.66 11.50
N ILE A 295 13.17 -37.05 12.29
CA ILE A 295 11.70 -37.07 12.07
C ILE A 295 11.30 -36.35 10.76
N ALA A 296 11.91 -35.21 10.46
CA ALA A 296 11.66 -34.50 9.21
C ALA A 296 12.14 -35.31 8.00
N LEU A 297 13.30 -35.97 8.12
CA LEU A 297 13.81 -36.82 7.07
C LEU A 297 12.95 -38.07 6.86
N GLU A 298 12.42 -38.66 7.96
CA GLU A 298 11.51 -39.80 7.89
C GLU A 298 10.20 -39.42 7.13
N ILE A 299 9.62 -38.28 7.48
CA ILE A 299 8.43 -37.78 6.77
C ILE A 299 8.71 -37.55 5.29
N LEU A 300 9.83 -36.90 4.94
CA LEU A 300 10.19 -36.67 3.53
C LEU A 300 10.38 -37.99 2.78
N LYS A 301 11.05 -38.97 3.38
CA LYS A 301 11.23 -40.30 2.78
C LYS A 301 9.90 -41.03 2.60
N LYS A 302 8.96 -40.91 3.55
CA LYS A 302 7.63 -41.52 3.45
C LYS A 302 6.87 -41.12 2.18
N TYR A 303 7.13 -39.91 1.67
CA TYR A 303 6.52 -39.37 0.47
C TYR A 303 7.51 -39.26 -0.71
N ASP A 304 8.60 -40.02 -0.68
CA ASP A 304 9.65 -39.98 -1.72
C ASP A 304 10.11 -38.56 -2.09
N PHE A 305 10.22 -37.69 -1.06
CA PHE A 305 10.54 -36.26 -1.18
C PHE A 305 9.54 -35.48 -2.09
N ASN A 306 8.35 -36.00 -2.28
CA ASN A 306 7.29 -35.41 -3.07
C ASN A 306 5.99 -35.38 -2.25
N LEU A 307 5.80 -34.30 -1.50
CA LEU A 307 4.65 -34.16 -0.61
C LEU A 307 3.35 -34.13 -1.40
N PRO A 308 2.31 -34.86 -0.94
CA PRO A 308 0.99 -34.82 -1.55
C PRO A 308 0.40 -33.39 -1.54
N GLU A 309 -0.42 -33.11 -2.53
CA GLU A 309 -1.10 -31.81 -2.61
C GLU A 309 -2.05 -31.63 -1.43
N ILE A 310 -1.86 -30.55 -0.69
CA ILE A 310 -2.70 -30.16 0.43
C ILE A 310 -3.40 -28.85 0.05
N THR A 311 -4.72 -28.85 0.11
CA THR A 311 -5.52 -27.64 -0.07
C THR A 311 -5.63 -26.87 1.25
N GLU A 312 -5.48 -25.55 1.17
CA GLU A 312 -5.88 -24.66 2.26
C GLU A 312 -7.41 -24.68 2.33
N ASN A 313 -7.98 -25.30 3.36
CA ASN A 313 -9.38 -25.15 3.69
C ASN A 313 -9.51 -24.57 5.08
#